data_01abd34d78d5d51f4b600d1edec3a34f
#
_entry.id   01abd34d78d5d51f4b600d1edec3a34f
#
_cell.length_a   1.000
_cell.length_b   1.000
_cell.length_c   1.000
_cell.angle_alpha   90.00
_cell.angle_beta   90.00
_cell.angle_gamma   90.00
#
_symmetry.space_group_name_H-M   'P 1'
#
loop_
_entity.id
_entity.type
_entity.pdbx_description
1 polymer ?
#
loop_
_entity_poly.entity_id
_entity_poly.type
_entity_poly.pdbx_seq_one_letter_code
_entity_poly.pdbx_strand_id
1 'polypeptide(L)'
;MSTLSEDLTPRPAALPAGSGVVATARVRAGHNGHVTTLPLLSSDGPFHLQRLRPRGGMARVDVIGAMSGPLGGDRLALHADAGPHARLQITAAASTIALRGPTDAPATYDIHLTVGDDATLHWLPQPLISTAGSNLRQTFTVELAPTARLVLRDEQILGRTNETSGNLTTRLTVLRAGRPLLDQHTSYGDPHPAWDGPAVMGSHRACGQLLVVAPSLAPAAHPPVLLGDPDTPAHGALAPLAGPALLATAVADTATQLRYLLDEALRRTLTP
;
A
#
# COMPACT_ATOMS: atom_id res chain seq x y z
N MET A 1 -61.83 -18.62 -13.13
CA MET A 1 -61.22 -17.33 -13.48
C MET A 1 -60.43 -16.88 -12.23
N SER A 2 -59.13 -17.10 -12.25
CA SER A 2 -58.23 -16.71 -11.16
C SER A 2 -57.15 -15.84 -11.76
N THR A 3 -57.19 -14.58 -11.48
CA THR A 3 -56.23 -13.59 -11.94
C THR A 3 -54.96 -13.69 -11.10
N LEU A 4 -53.86 -14.04 -11.75
CA LEU A 4 -52.52 -13.95 -11.17
C LEU A 4 -52.14 -12.49 -11.02
N SER A 5 -51.89 -12.09 -9.77
CA SER A 5 -51.33 -10.79 -9.41
C SER A 5 -49.84 -10.84 -9.71
N GLU A 6 -49.36 -10.08 -10.69
CA GLU A 6 -47.94 -9.86 -10.93
C GLU A 6 -47.35 -9.00 -9.80
N ASP A 7 -46.45 -9.61 -9.08
CA ASP A 7 -45.66 -8.95 -8.00
C ASP A 7 -44.61 -8.05 -8.65
N LEU A 8 -44.93 -6.75 -8.72
CA LEU A 8 -44.03 -5.68 -9.21
C LEU A 8 -43.05 -5.27 -8.11
N THR A 9 -42.06 -6.09 -7.83
CA THR A 9 -40.88 -5.66 -7.09
C THR A 9 -40.10 -4.64 -7.95
N PRO A 10 -39.91 -3.39 -7.48
CA PRO A 10 -39.14 -2.42 -8.26
C PRO A 10 -37.72 -2.88 -8.42
N ARG A 11 -37.31 -3.09 -9.67
CA ARG A 11 -35.93 -3.36 -10.06
C ARG A 11 -35.07 -2.18 -9.62
N PRO A 12 -33.99 -2.38 -8.84
CA PRO A 12 -33.15 -1.26 -8.46
C PRO A 12 -32.68 -0.52 -9.71
N ALA A 13 -32.82 0.79 -9.72
CA ALA A 13 -32.38 1.64 -10.83
C ALA A 13 -30.90 1.36 -11.11
N ALA A 14 -30.57 1.07 -12.36
CA ALA A 14 -29.18 0.95 -12.79
C ALA A 14 -28.46 2.27 -12.48
N LEU A 15 -27.37 2.19 -11.71
CA LEU A 15 -26.51 3.35 -11.46
C LEU A 15 -26.02 3.89 -12.82
N PRO A 16 -26.00 5.23 -13.02
CA PRO A 16 -25.54 5.81 -14.27
C PRO A 16 -24.12 5.33 -14.60
N ALA A 17 -23.89 4.93 -15.84
CA ALA A 17 -22.58 4.53 -16.34
C ALA A 17 -21.58 5.66 -16.10
N GLY A 18 -20.60 5.46 -15.19
CA GLY A 18 -19.56 6.42 -14.87
C GLY A 18 -19.48 6.87 -13.41
N SER A 19 -20.37 6.46 -12.53
CA SER A 19 -20.36 6.85 -11.11
C SER A 19 -19.60 5.83 -10.24
N GLY A 20 -18.28 5.85 -10.29
CA GLY A 20 -17.46 5.24 -9.23
C GLY A 20 -17.56 6.03 -7.93
N VAL A 21 -17.22 5.40 -6.82
CA VAL A 21 -17.15 6.05 -5.50
C VAL A 21 -15.98 7.05 -5.50
N VAL A 22 -16.22 8.26 -5.01
CA VAL A 22 -15.15 9.25 -4.74
C VAL A 22 -15.08 9.42 -3.23
N ALA A 23 -13.93 9.06 -2.62
CA ALA A 23 -13.78 9.10 -1.18
C ALA A 23 -12.35 9.47 -0.77
N THR A 24 -12.23 10.20 0.35
CA THR A 24 -10.95 10.61 0.90
C THR A 24 -10.90 10.44 2.41
N ALA A 25 -10.12 9.47 2.89
CA ALA A 25 -9.82 9.32 4.31
C ALA A 25 -8.64 10.19 4.74
N ARG A 26 -8.66 10.69 5.99
CA ARG A 26 -7.58 11.55 6.53
C ARG A 26 -7.20 11.16 7.93
N VAL A 27 -5.89 11.05 8.15
CA VAL A 27 -5.27 10.83 9.45
C VAL A 27 -4.27 11.96 9.70
N ARG A 28 -4.35 12.63 10.85
CA ARG A 28 -3.29 13.52 11.32
C ARG A 28 -2.86 13.10 12.72
N ALA A 29 -1.57 12.90 12.88
CA ALA A 29 -0.93 12.73 14.19
C ALA A 29 -0.15 13.99 14.56
N GLY A 30 -0.25 14.41 15.80
CA GLY A 30 0.49 15.53 16.37
C GLY A 30 1.13 15.10 17.69
N HIS A 31 2.16 15.84 18.15
CA HIS A 31 2.82 15.64 19.44
C HIS A 31 2.55 16.82 20.37
N ASN A 32 2.05 16.57 21.58
CA ASN A 32 1.68 17.62 22.53
C ASN A 32 2.77 17.92 23.61
N GLY A 33 4.01 17.52 23.32
CA GLY A 33 5.13 17.60 24.27
C GLY A 33 5.34 16.32 25.10
N HIS A 34 4.32 15.45 25.23
CA HIS A 34 4.39 14.25 26.05
C HIS A 34 4.07 12.96 25.25
N VAL A 35 3.02 13.01 24.45
CA VAL A 35 2.53 11.83 23.69
C VAL A 35 2.07 12.24 22.30
N THR A 36 2.06 11.28 21.40
CA THR A 36 1.42 11.44 20.10
C THR A 36 -0.09 11.36 20.24
N THR A 37 -0.80 12.33 19.68
CA THR A 37 -2.26 12.43 19.62
C THR A 37 -2.75 12.28 18.19
N LEU A 38 -4.03 12.01 18.00
CA LEU A 38 -4.70 11.96 16.69
C LEU A 38 -5.77 13.05 16.63
N PRO A 39 -5.40 14.31 16.33
CA PRO A 39 -6.36 15.41 16.25
C PRO A 39 -7.32 15.29 15.07
N LEU A 40 -6.99 14.53 14.04
CA LEU A 40 -7.86 14.26 12.92
C LEU A 40 -7.86 12.76 12.59
N LEU A 41 -9.04 12.17 12.56
CA LEU A 41 -9.30 10.82 12.06
C LEU A 41 -10.65 10.88 11.33
N SER A 42 -10.62 10.99 10.01
CA SER A 42 -11.80 11.16 9.17
C SER A 42 -11.93 9.98 8.21
N SER A 43 -12.96 9.18 8.42
CA SER A 43 -13.39 8.11 7.51
C SER A 43 -14.27 8.69 6.41
N ASP A 44 -14.23 8.06 5.23
CA ASP A 44 -15.06 8.46 4.09
C ASP A 44 -15.24 7.28 3.12
N GLY A 45 -16.45 7.08 2.63
CA GLY A 45 -16.79 6.03 1.67
C GLY A 45 -16.38 4.62 2.13
N PRO A 46 -15.55 3.92 1.34
CA PRO A 46 -15.11 2.58 1.68
C PRO A 46 -14.06 2.52 2.80
N PHE A 47 -13.58 3.68 3.29
CA PHE A 47 -12.60 3.72 4.35
C PHE A 47 -13.26 3.90 5.72
N HIS A 48 -13.03 2.96 6.62
CA HIS A 48 -13.27 3.14 8.05
C HIS A 48 -11.93 3.17 8.78
N LEU A 49 -11.63 4.30 9.41
CA LEU A 49 -10.40 4.48 10.18
C LEU A 49 -10.66 4.21 11.66
N GLN A 50 -10.00 3.21 12.21
CA GLN A 50 -10.15 2.82 13.61
C GLN A 50 -8.89 3.15 14.40
N ARG A 51 -9.04 3.89 15.49
CA ARG A 51 -7.96 4.09 16.46
C ARG A 51 -7.71 2.79 17.22
N LEU A 52 -6.47 2.36 17.25
CA LEU A 52 -6.03 1.23 18.06
C LEU A 52 -5.33 1.71 19.34
N ARG A 53 -5.18 0.78 20.31
CA ARG A 53 -4.41 1.06 21.52
C ARG A 53 -2.95 1.41 21.14
N PRO A 54 -2.39 2.52 21.66
CA PRO A 54 -0.99 2.87 21.40
C PRO A 54 -0.04 1.76 21.85
N ARG A 55 1.07 1.61 21.13
CA ARG A 55 2.10 0.62 21.47
C ARG A 55 3.49 1.22 21.20
N GLY A 56 4.42 1.06 22.14
CA GLY A 56 5.80 1.56 21.99
C GLY A 56 5.87 3.08 21.78
N GLY A 57 4.93 3.85 22.33
CA GLY A 57 4.86 5.31 22.15
C GLY A 57 4.32 5.76 20.80
N MET A 58 3.85 4.84 19.94
CA MET A 58 3.22 5.16 18.66
C MET A 58 1.70 5.23 18.79
N ALA A 59 1.09 6.28 18.25
CA ALA A 59 -0.34 6.27 17.93
C ALA A 59 -0.58 5.28 16.79
N ARG A 60 -1.68 4.55 16.85
CA ARG A 60 -1.97 3.49 15.88
C ARG A 60 -3.34 3.65 15.28
N VAL A 61 -3.42 3.49 13.97
CA VAL A 61 -4.66 3.53 13.18
C VAL A 61 -4.73 2.30 12.30
N ASP A 62 -5.90 1.70 12.25
CA ASP A 62 -6.20 0.60 11.34
C ASP A 62 -7.14 1.08 10.24
N VAL A 63 -6.82 0.75 9.00
CA VAL A 63 -7.67 1.01 7.85
C VAL A 63 -8.52 -0.23 7.60
N ILE A 64 -9.82 -0.07 7.71
CA ILE A 64 -10.79 -1.14 7.50
C ILE A 64 -11.58 -0.83 6.24
N GLY A 65 -11.65 -1.78 5.31
CA GLY A 65 -12.55 -1.69 4.16
C GLY A 65 -14.00 -1.84 4.59
N ALA A 66 -14.77 -0.78 4.50
CA ALA A 66 -16.21 -0.78 4.84
C ALA A 66 -17.11 -1.13 3.65
N MET A 67 -16.54 -1.24 2.46
CA MET A 67 -17.21 -1.60 1.21
C MET A 67 -16.29 -2.46 0.35
N SER A 68 -16.83 -3.19 -0.61
CA SER A 68 -16.03 -3.88 -1.63
C SER A 68 -15.36 -2.86 -2.54
N GLY A 69 -14.08 -3.02 -2.80
CA GLY A 69 -13.35 -2.12 -3.71
C GLY A 69 -11.85 -2.03 -3.39
N PRO A 70 -11.10 -1.33 -4.24
CA PRO A 70 -11.54 -0.47 -5.35
C PRO A 70 -12.22 -1.22 -6.50
N LEU A 71 -13.29 -0.64 -7.05
CA LEU A 71 -13.98 -1.09 -8.26
C LEU A 71 -13.61 -0.17 -9.44
N GLY A 72 -13.60 -0.69 -10.65
CA GLY A 72 -13.38 0.15 -11.85
C GLY A 72 -14.23 1.42 -11.85
N GLY A 73 -13.56 2.59 -12.00
CA GLY A 73 -14.15 3.92 -11.92
C GLY A 73 -14.06 4.60 -10.55
N ASP A 74 -13.71 3.89 -9.47
CA ASP A 74 -13.54 4.49 -8.13
C ASP A 74 -12.33 5.43 -8.09
N ARG A 75 -12.45 6.49 -7.29
CA ARG A 75 -11.38 7.46 -7.00
C ARG A 75 -11.20 7.57 -5.50
N LEU A 76 -10.26 6.81 -4.99
CA LEU A 76 -10.00 6.70 -3.56
C LEU A 76 -8.70 7.44 -3.20
N ALA A 77 -8.72 8.18 -2.09
CA ALA A 77 -7.53 8.82 -1.56
C ALA A 77 -7.39 8.59 -0.05
N LEU A 78 -6.16 8.47 0.43
CA LEU A 78 -5.84 8.43 1.84
C LEU A 78 -4.68 9.39 2.12
N HIS A 79 -4.89 10.33 3.03
CA HIS A 79 -3.87 11.28 3.48
C HIS A 79 -3.48 10.95 4.90
N ALA A 80 -2.19 10.74 5.17
CA ALA A 80 -1.65 10.53 6.50
C ALA A 80 -0.52 11.51 6.77
N ASP A 81 -0.69 12.31 7.81
CA ASP A 81 0.25 13.35 8.24
C ASP A 81 0.76 13.02 9.65
N ALA A 82 2.03 12.75 9.77
CA ALA A 82 2.75 12.68 11.04
C ALA A 82 3.47 14.01 11.24
N GLY A 83 2.85 14.93 11.96
CA GLY A 83 3.44 16.24 12.31
C GLY A 83 4.72 16.12 13.14
N PRO A 84 5.46 17.22 13.37
CA PRO A 84 6.74 17.17 14.06
C PRO A 84 6.70 16.39 15.38
N HIS A 85 7.72 15.55 15.61
CA HIS A 85 7.87 14.65 16.77
C HIS A 85 6.77 13.58 16.93
N ALA A 86 5.77 13.53 16.06
CA ALA A 86 4.71 12.53 16.13
C ALA A 86 5.21 11.15 15.72
N ARG A 87 4.65 10.09 16.33
CA ARG A 87 4.95 8.70 16.01
C ARG A 87 3.65 7.99 15.65
N LEU A 88 3.48 7.67 14.38
CA LEU A 88 2.25 7.11 13.81
C LEU A 88 2.53 5.75 13.15
N GLN A 89 1.68 4.77 13.45
CA GLN A 89 1.62 3.52 12.72
C GLN A 89 0.26 3.37 12.06
N ILE A 90 0.24 3.07 10.78
CA ILE A 90 -0.96 2.74 10.02
C ILE A 90 -0.86 1.30 9.54
N THR A 91 -1.87 0.51 9.86
CA THR A 91 -2.06 -0.88 9.43
C THR A 91 -3.38 -1.02 8.69
N ALA A 92 -3.68 -2.20 8.19
CA ALA A 92 -5.00 -2.54 7.66
C ALA A 92 -5.48 -3.86 8.26
N ALA A 93 -6.76 -3.95 8.60
CA ALA A 93 -7.36 -5.15 9.18
C ALA A 93 -7.38 -6.33 8.20
N ALA A 94 -7.51 -6.04 6.90
CA ALA A 94 -7.55 -7.04 5.84
C ALA A 94 -6.88 -6.52 4.57
N SER A 95 -6.63 -7.42 3.63
CA SER A 95 -6.13 -7.09 2.29
C SER A 95 -7.12 -6.20 1.54
N THR A 96 -6.59 -5.24 0.77
CA THR A 96 -7.37 -4.49 -0.20
C THR A 96 -7.56 -5.35 -1.44
N ILE A 97 -8.79 -5.51 -1.92
CA ILE A 97 -9.10 -6.34 -3.08
C ILE A 97 -9.58 -5.44 -4.21
N ALA A 98 -8.74 -5.24 -5.22
CA ALA A 98 -9.15 -4.57 -6.44
C ALA A 98 -10.02 -5.53 -7.27
N LEU A 99 -11.20 -5.08 -7.62
CA LEU A 99 -12.22 -5.87 -8.33
C LEU A 99 -12.59 -5.21 -9.66
N ARG A 100 -13.09 -6.03 -10.57
CA ARG A 100 -13.70 -5.50 -11.79
C ARG A 100 -14.90 -4.63 -11.42
N GLY A 101 -14.93 -3.42 -11.98
CA GLY A 101 -16.07 -2.52 -11.86
C GLY A 101 -17.13 -2.73 -12.92
N PRO A 102 -18.21 -1.96 -12.88
CA PRO A 102 -19.26 -1.97 -13.89
C PRO A 102 -18.80 -1.37 -15.22
N THR A 103 -17.66 -0.67 -15.24
CA THR A 103 -17.06 -0.03 -16.40
C THR A 103 -15.60 -0.46 -16.55
N ASP A 104 -15.03 -0.28 -17.75
CA ASP A 104 -13.60 -0.52 -18.02
C ASP A 104 -12.70 0.64 -17.55
N ALA A 105 -13.27 1.71 -16.98
CA ALA A 105 -12.50 2.81 -16.43
C ALA A 105 -11.61 2.32 -15.27
N PRO A 106 -10.34 2.74 -15.19
CA PRO A 106 -9.48 2.37 -14.09
C PRO A 106 -10.00 2.93 -12.76
N ALA A 107 -9.86 2.16 -11.69
CA ALA A 107 -9.91 2.71 -10.35
C ALA A 107 -8.60 3.45 -10.04
N THR A 108 -8.66 4.46 -9.18
CA THR A 108 -7.47 5.11 -8.62
C THR A 108 -7.46 4.99 -7.11
N TYR A 109 -6.26 4.76 -6.54
CA TYR A 109 -6.05 4.78 -5.10
C TYR A 109 -4.78 5.58 -4.81
N ASP A 110 -4.96 6.84 -4.41
CA ASP A 110 -3.89 7.78 -4.15
C ASP A 110 -3.59 7.86 -2.65
N ILE A 111 -2.36 7.58 -2.27
CA ILE A 111 -1.88 7.56 -0.89
C ILE A 111 -0.84 8.66 -0.72
N HIS A 112 -1.15 9.63 0.13
CA HIS A 112 -0.29 10.76 0.44
C HIS A 112 0.21 10.65 1.88
N LEU A 113 1.53 10.54 2.06
CA LEU A 113 2.17 10.41 3.35
C LEU A 113 3.10 11.61 3.58
N THR A 114 2.86 12.37 4.64
CA THR A 114 3.73 13.47 5.06
C THR A 114 4.33 13.16 6.41
N VAL A 115 5.66 13.31 6.54
CA VAL A 115 6.38 13.03 7.78
C VAL A 115 7.25 14.24 8.13
N GLY A 116 6.88 14.92 9.20
CA GLY A 116 7.54 16.12 9.70
C GLY A 116 8.87 15.85 10.40
N ASP A 117 9.47 16.93 10.92
CA ASP A 117 10.77 16.85 11.61
C ASP A 117 10.67 15.96 12.86
N ASP A 118 11.67 15.08 13.01
CA ASP A 118 11.80 14.09 14.09
C ASP A 118 10.57 13.18 14.24
N ALA A 119 9.66 13.20 13.26
CA ALA A 119 8.51 12.31 13.24
C ALA A 119 8.85 10.93 12.69
N THR A 120 8.03 9.95 13.05
CA THR A 120 8.13 8.56 12.58
C THR A 120 6.79 8.12 12.03
N LEU A 121 6.79 7.61 10.81
CA LEU A 121 5.62 6.96 10.20
C LEU A 121 5.95 5.51 9.84
N HIS A 122 5.12 4.58 10.30
CA HIS A 122 5.10 3.21 9.82
C HIS A 122 3.83 2.98 9.00
N TRP A 123 3.99 2.78 7.70
CA TRP A 123 2.93 2.37 6.78
C TRP A 123 3.07 0.88 6.50
N LEU A 124 2.24 0.06 7.15
CA LEU A 124 2.34 -1.40 7.16
C LEU A 124 0.96 -2.06 6.91
N PRO A 125 0.29 -1.77 5.80
CA PRO A 125 -1.00 -2.37 5.48
C PRO A 125 -0.88 -3.87 5.17
N GLN A 126 -2.02 -4.52 4.99
CA GLN A 126 -2.12 -5.84 4.38
C GLN A 126 -1.94 -5.73 2.85
N PRO A 127 -1.61 -6.82 2.14
CA PRO A 127 -1.39 -6.81 0.70
C PRO A 127 -2.57 -6.27 -0.10
N LEU A 128 -2.26 -5.70 -1.26
CA LEU A 128 -3.23 -5.43 -2.32
C LEU A 128 -3.37 -6.67 -3.20
N ILE A 129 -4.58 -7.11 -3.47
CA ILE A 129 -4.88 -8.24 -4.39
C ILE A 129 -5.49 -7.68 -5.67
N SER A 130 -4.80 -7.86 -6.79
CA SER A 130 -5.28 -7.49 -8.13
C SER A 130 -6.02 -8.68 -8.74
N THR A 131 -7.35 -8.72 -8.65
CA THR A 131 -8.16 -9.84 -9.15
C THR A 131 -8.37 -9.79 -10.66
N ALA A 132 -8.73 -10.90 -11.29
CA ALA A 132 -9.00 -10.95 -12.72
C ALA A 132 -10.02 -9.89 -13.16
N GLY A 133 -9.68 -9.17 -14.22
CA GLY A 133 -10.51 -8.11 -14.79
C GLY A 133 -10.54 -6.82 -13.97
N SER A 134 -9.83 -6.72 -12.83
CA SER A 134 -9.61 -5.43 -12.17
C SER A 134 -8.67 -4.55 -12.98
N ASN A 135 -8.82 -3.23 -12.84
CA ASN A 135 -7.93 -2.25 -13.44
C ASN A 135 -7.69 -1.14 -12.41
N LEU A 136 -6.54 -1.19 -11.73
CA LEU A 136 -6.21 -0.27 -10.65
C LEU A 136 -4.91 0.49 -10.93
N ARG A 137 -4.95 1.80 -10.70
CA ARG A 137 -3.75 2.63 -10.56
C ARG A 137 -3.60 3.03 -9.10
N GLN A 138 -2.52 2.59 -8.46
CA GLN A 138 -2.16 2.96 -7.10
C GLN A 138 -0.97 3.92 -7.12
N THR A 139 -1.06 5.04 -6.39
CA THR A 139 0.00 6.04 -6.33
C THR A 139 0.36 6.34 -4.88
N PHE A 140 1.64 6.27 -4.56
CA PHE A 140 2.19 6.79 -3.31
C PHE A 140 2.96 8.07 -3.58
N THR A 141 2.59 9.13 -2.88
CA THR A 141 3.35 10.38 -2.79
C THR A 141 3.80 10.56 -1.35
N VAL A 142 5.11 10.53 -1.12
CA VAL A 142 5.69 10.58 0.22
C VAL A 142 6.60 11.79 0.35
N GLU A 143 6.33 12.64 1.34
CA GLU A 143 7.12 13.83 1.66
C GLU A 143 7.74 13.69 3.04
N LEU A 144 9.07 13.73 3.11
CA LEU A 144 9.84 13.54 4.32
C LEU A 144 10.65 14.79 4.67
N ALA A 145 10.53 15.27 5.89
CA ALA A 145 11.46 16.23 6.45
C ALA A 145 12.89 15.65 6.57
N PRO A 146 13.94 16.48 6.69
CA PRO A 146 15.32 15.99 6.80
C PRO A 146 15.57 15.00 7.93
N THR A 147 14.86 15.14 9.06
CA THR A 147 15.01 14.28 10.25
C THR A 147 13.95 13.21 10.37
N ALA A 148 13.01 13.14 9.40
CA ALA A 148 11.92 12.18 9.38
C ALA A 148 12.39 10.73 9.27
N ARG A 149 11.60 9.81 9.84
CA ARG A 149 11.79 8.35 9.79
C ARG A 149 10.58 7.70 9.16
N LEU A 150 10.80 6.80 8.21
CA LEU A 150 9.76 6.06 7.51
C LEU A 150 10.08 4.57 7.48
N VAL A 151 9.07 3.75 7.73
CA VAL A 151 9.01 2.35 7.32
C VAL A 151 7.76 2.21 6.45
N LEU A 152 7.94 1.93 5.16
CA LEU A 152 6.85 1.73 4.22
C LEU A 152 6.96 0.34 3.61
N ARG A 153 5.90 -0.44 3.76
CA ARG A 153 5.76 -1.73 3.09
C ARG A 153 4.60 -1.68 2.12
N ASP A 154 4.84 -2.16 0.90
CA ASP A 154 3.86 -2.27 -0.16
C ASP A 154 3.96 -3.67 -0.76
N GLU A 155 2.86 -4.42 -0.72
CA GLU A 155 2.80 -5.82 -1.13
C GLU A 155 1.62 -6.02 -2.10
N GLN A 156 1.88 -6.67 -3.23
CA GLN A 156 0.89 -6.97 -4.25
C GLN A 156 0.78 -8.47 -4.47
N ILE A 157 -0.46 -8.95 -4.59
CA ILE A 157 -0.79 -10.32 -5.00
C ILE A 157 -1.50 -10.26 -6.34
N LEU A 158 -0.92 -10.90 -7.34
CA LEU A 158 -1.36 -10.82 -8.73
C LEU A 158 -2.33 -11.96 -9.03
N GLY A 159 -3.63 -11.68 -8.79
CA GLY A 159 -4.75 -12.63 -8.85
C GLY A 159 -4.97 -13.41 -7.55
N ARG A 160 -6.17 -13.91 -7.37
CA ARG A 160 -6.50 -14.87 -6.30
C ARG A 160 -6.01 -16.27 -6.67
N THR A 161 -6.19 -17.23 -5.77
CA THR A 161 -5.85 -18.65 -6.05
C THR A 161 -6.56 -19.13 -7.31
N ASN A 162 -5.81 -19.69 -8.25
CA ASN A 162 -6.29 -20.18 -9.56
C ASN A 162 -6.91 -19.09 -10.46
N GLU A 163 -6.55 -17.84 -10.27
CA GLU A 163 -7.07 -16.71 -11.05
C GLU A 163 -5.91 -15.96 -11.73
N THR A 164 -6.15 -15.41 -12.91
CA THR A 164 -5.21 -14.52 -13.59
C THR A 164 -5.15 -13.16 -12.86
N SER A 165 -4.04 -12.44 -13.02
CA SER A 165 -3.96 -11.07 -12.53
C SER A 165 -4.92 -10.14 -13.26
N GLY A 166 -5.41 -9.12 -12.57
CA GLY A 166 -5.92 -7.91 -13.20
C GLY A 166 -4.81 -6.97 -13.62
N ASN A 167 -5.18 -5.82 -14.18
CA ASN A 167 -4.26 -4.75 -14.51
C ASN A 167 -3.96 -3.92 -13.26
N LEU A 168 -2.70 -3.85 -12.90
CA LEU A 168 -2.22 -3.07 -11.76
C LEU A 168 -1.04 -2.20 -12.19
N THR A 169 -1.18 -0.90 -12.01
CA THR A 169 -0.08 0.05 -12.16
C THR A 169 0.18 0.70 -10.82
N THR A 170 1.44 0.66 -10.35
CA THR A 170 1.84 1.31 -9.10
C THR A 170 2.94 2.33 -9.34
N ARG A 171 2.90 3.44 -8.60
CA ARG A 171 4.00 4.42 -8.55
C ARG A 171 4.27 4.81 -7.12
N LEU A 172 5.53 4.77 -6.73
CA LEU A 172 6.02 5.26 -5.44
C LEU A 172 7.00 6.39 -5.69
N THR A 173 6.62 7.60 -5.32
CA THR A 173 7.47 8.80 -5.35
C THR A 173 7.77 9.22 -3.93
N VAL A 174 9.04 9.30 -3.57
CA VAL A 174 9.51 9.73 -2.25
C VAL A 174 10.41 10.94 -2.39
N LEU A 175 10.01 12.03 -1.77
CA LEU A 175 10.81 13.25 -1.65
C LEU A 175 11.34 13.37 -0.23
N ARG A 176 12.61 13.71 -0.07
CA ARG A 176 13.20 14.03 1.23
C ARG A 176 13.84 15.41 1.18
N ALA A 177 13.38 16.30 2.05
CA ALA A 177 13.80 17.71 2.04
C ALA A 177 13.60 18.34 0.62
N GLY A 178 12.48 18.04 -0.04
CA GLY A 178 12.15 18.53 -1.38
C GLY A 178 12.95 17.90 -2.53
N ARG A 179 13.85 16.93 -2.25
CA ARG A 179 14.69 16.27 -3.27
C ARG A 179 14.22 14.83 -3.50
N PRO A 180 14.19 14.35 -4.74
CA PRO A 180 13.85 12.96 -5.03
C PRO A 180 14.80 11.98 -4.32
N LEU A 181 14.24 11.02 -3.59
CA LEU A 181 14.94 9.90 -2.98
C LEU A 181 14.66 8.61 -3.72
N LEU A 182 13.41 8.42 -4.16
CA LEU A 182 12.95 7.27 -4.94
C LEU A 182 11.82 7.72 -5.86
N ASP A 183 11.82 7.27 -7.09
CA ASP A 183 10.67 7.34 -8.01
C ASP A 183 10.65 6.03 -8.80
N GLN A 184 9.70 5.17 -8.48
CA GLN A 184 9.58 3.84 -9.05
C GLN A 184 8.17 3.65 -9.61
N HIS A 185 8.10 3.08 -10.81
CA HIS A 185 6.86 2.75 -11.49
C HIS A 185 6.89 1.30 -11.93
N THR A 186 5.82 0.56 -11.62
CA THR A 186 5.66 -0.84 -12.03
C THR A 186 4.27 -1.06 -12.60
N SER A 187 4.15 -2.02 -13.53
CA SER A 187 2.90 -2.36 -14.18
C SER A 187 2.81 -3.86 -14.38
N TYR A 188 1.66 -4.43 -14.07
CA TYR A 188 1.34 -5.85 -14.15
C TYR A 188 0.02 -6.06 -14.87
N GLY A 189 -0.14 -7.22 -15.49
CA GLY A 189 -1.34 -7.58 -16.21
C GLY A 189 -1.31 -7.13 -17.67
N ASP A 190 -2.37 -7.46 -18.41
CA ASP A 190 -2.55 -7.04 -19.79
C ASP A 190 -2.97 -5.53 -19.84
N PRO A 191 -2.40 -4.65 -20.68
CA PRO A 191 -1.60 -4.90 -21.88
C PRO A 191 -0.06 -4.79 -21.68
N HIS A 192 0.49 -5.03 -20.50
CA HIS A 192 1.93 -4.91 -20.24
C HIS A 192 2.67 -6.21 -20.63
N PRO A 193 3.27 -6.32 -21.83
CA PRO A 193 3.89 -7.55 -22.27
C PRO A 193 5.06 -7.95 -21.38
N ALA A 194 5.22 -9.25 -21.17
CA ALA A 194 6.34 -9.85 -20.44
C ALA A 194 6.47 -9.46 -18.94
N TRP A 195 5.42 -8.89 -18.32
CA TRP A 195 5.42 -8.63 -16.87
C TRP A 195 5.60 -9.91 -16.04
N ASP A 196 5.11 -11.05 -16.54
CA ASP A 196 5.21 -12.39 -15.95
C ASP A 196 6.44 -13.18 -16.42
N GLY A 197 7.25 -12.58 -17.31
CA GLY A 197 8.45 -13.21 -17.86
C GLY A 197 9.55 -13.42 -16.80
N PRO A 198 10.54 -14.29 -17.13
CA PRO A 198 11.58 -14.71 -16.17
C PRO A 198 12.47 -13.57 -15.67
N ALA A 199 12.56 -12.46 -16.41
CA ALA A 199 13.33 -11.29 -15.98
C ALA A 199 12.55 -10.32 -15.08
N VAL A 200 11.25 -10.53 -14.87
CA VAL A 200 10.38 -9.67 -14.06
C VAL A 200 9.77 -10.49 -12.92
N MET A 201 8.67 -11.19 -13.17
CA MET A 201 7.99 -11.98 -12.13
C MET A 201 8.40 -13.45 -12.12
N GLY A 202 8.91 -14.01 -13.23
CA GLY A 202 9.40 -15.39 -13.29
C GLY A 202 8.40 -16.44 -12.86
N SER A 203 7.11 -16.25 -13.14
CA SER A 203 5.96 -17.06 -12.67
C SER A 203 5.51 -16.79 -11.22
N HIS A 204 6.21 -15.99 -10.43
CA HIS A 204 5.75 -15.62 -9.09
C HIS A 204 4.48 -14.77 -9.12
N ARG A 205 3.67 -14.91 -8.07
CA ARG A 205 2.36 -14.24 -7.97
C ARG A 205 2.30 -13.18 -6.86
N ALA A 206 3.31 -13.09 -6.04
CA ALA A 206 3.45 -12.10 -5.00
C ALA A 206 4.72 -11.28 -5.23
N CYS A 207 4.60 -9.97 -5.15
CA CYS A 207 5.74 -9.05 -5.20
C CYS A 207 5.55 -7.93 -4.19
N GLY A 208 6.63 -7.31 -3.78
CA GLY A 208 6.55 -6.22 -2.82
C GLY A 208 7.88 -5.57 -2.54
N GLN A 209 7.77 -4.50 -1.76
CA GLN A 209 8.92 -3.71 -1.36
C GLN A 209 8.78 -3.22 0.08
N LEU A 210 9.92 -3.02 0.71
CA LEU A 210 10.06 -2.37 2.01
C LEU A 210 11.07 -1.24 1.88
N LEU A 211 10.61 -0.02 2.07
CA LEU A 211 11.46 1.16 2.14
C LEU A 211 11.64 1.56 3.62
N VAL A 212 12.88 1.69 4.04
CA VAL A 212 13.25 2.23 5.35
C VAL A 212 14.07 3.50 5.15
N VAL A 213 13.62 4.61 5.71
CA VAL A 213 14.33 5.89 5.71
C VAL A 213 14.58 6.31 7.14
N ALA A 214 15.83 6.57 7.48
CA ALA A 214 16.19 7.12 8.79
C ALA A 214 17.49 7.94 8.70
N PRO A 215 17.60 9.09 9.39
CA PRO A 215 18.81 9.92 9.34
C PRO A 215 20.10 9.19 9.73
N SER A 216 19.99 8.14 10.56
CA SER A 216 21.10 7.31 11.00
C SER A 216 21.59 6.27 9.97
N LEU A 217 20.84 6.02 8.90
CA LEU A 217 21.26 5.08 7.86
C LEU A 217 22.34 5.70 6.99
N ALA A 218 23.55 5.12 7.05
CA ALA A 218 24.65 5.47 6.18
C ALA A 218 24.69 4.46 5.03
N PRO A 219 24.44 4.85 3.76
CA PRO A 219 24.39 3.91 2.63
C PRO A 219 25.64 3.05 2.50
N ALA A 220 26.82 3.62 2.74
CA ALA A 220 28.10 2.90 2.64
C ALA A 220 28.27 1.79 3.70
N ALA A 221 27.54 1.84 4.81
CA ALA A 221 27.59 0.81 5.86
C ALA A 221 26.66 -0.39 5.56
N HIS A 222 25.86 -0.32 4.49
CA HIS A 222 24.88 -1.34 4.14
C HIS A 222 25.12 -1.84 2.70
N PRO A 223 26.06 -2.78 2.46
CA PRO A 223 26.22 -3.36 1.13
C PRO A 223 24.93 -4.10 0.71
N PRO A 224 24.67 -4.21 -0.60
CA PRO A 224 23.53 -4.98 -1.09
C PRO A 224 23.58 -6.43 -0.60
N VAL A 225 22.46 -6.97 -0.16
CA VAL A 225 22.31 -8.32 0.39
C VAL A 225 21.15 -9.03 -0.28
N LEU A 226 21.35 -10.27 -0.68
CA LEU A 226 20.26 -11.14 -1.12
C LEU A 226 19.43 -11.60 0.08
N LEU A 227 18.14 -11.70 -0.11
CA LEU A 227 17.16 -12.17 0.86
C LEU A 227 16.58 -13.50 0.38
N GLY A 228 16.31 -14.38 1.33
CA GLY A 228 15.80 -15.72 1.06
C GLY A 228 16.90 -16.74 0.83
N ASP A 229 16.48 -17.98 0.71
CA ASP A 229 17.33 -19.12 0.41
C ASP A 229 17.32 -19.37 -1.11
N PRO A 230 18.46 -19.53 -1.79
CA PRO A 230 18.52 -19.85 -3.23
C PRO A 230 17.67 -21.04 -3.68
N ASP A 231 17.46 -22.00 -2.79
CA ASP A 231 16.70 -23.23 -3.08
C ASP A 231 15.18 -23.06 -2.87
N THR A 232 14.72 -21.87 -2.49
CA THR A 232 13.28 -21.58 -2.30
C THR A 232 12.72 -20.75 -3.45
N PRO A 233 11.42 -20.88 -3.77
CA PRO A 233 10.76 -20.05 -4.79
C PRO A 233 10.40 -18.64 -4.27
N ALA A 234 11.31 -18.01 -3.52
CA ALA A 234 11.10 -16.68 -2.96
C ALA A 234 12.45 -15.95 -2.91
N HIS A 235 12.56 -14.87 -3.64
CA HIS A 235 13.82 -14.15 -3.82
C HIS A 235 13.64 -12.66 -3.56
N GLY A 236 14.65 -12.05 -2.99
CA GLY A 236 14.66 -10.62 -2.75
C GLY A 236 16.08 -10.07 -2.64
N ALA A 237 16.15 -8.76 -2.60
CA ALA A 237 17.39 -8.04 -2.32
C ALA A 237 17.10 -6.81 -1.45
N LEU A 238 17.99 -6.54 -0.52
CA LEU A 238 18.03 -5.31 0.25
C LEU A 238 19.25 -4.50 -0.22
N ALA A 239 19.03 -3.27 -0.67
CA ALA A 239 20.07 -2.40 -1.20
C ALA A 239 19.95 -0.97 -0.66
N PRO A 240 21.07 -0.24 -0.49
CA PRO A 240 21.04 1.17 -0.14
C PRO A 240 20.59 2.02 -1.33
N LEU A 241 19.90 3.14 -1.03
CA LEU A 241 19.61 4.21 -1.98
C LEU A 241 20.69 5.30 -1.89
N ALA A 242 20.63 6.29 -2.77
CA ALA A 242 21.57 7.43 -2.79
C ALA A 242 21.46 8.36 -1.57
N GLY A 243 20.46 8.17 -0.70
CA GLY A 243 20.23 8.91 0.55
C GLY A 243 20.19 7.96 1.75
N PRO A 244 19.86 8.45 2.95
CA PRO A 244 19.82 7.65 4.18
C PRO A 244 18.61 6.71 4.18
N ALA A 245 18.62 5.77 3.26
CA ALA A 245 17.53 4.83 3.03
C ALA A 245 18.01 3.48 2.50
N LEU A 246 17.26 2.44 2.84
CA LEU A 246 17.39 1.09 2.33
C LEU A 246 16.09 0.67 1.66
N LEU A 247 16.19 0.03 0.50
CA LEU A 247 15.05 -0.54 -0.22
C LEU A 247 15.25 -2.05 -0.34
N ALA A 248 14.28 -2.81 0.16
CA ALA A 248 14.15 -4.22 -0.16
C ALA A 248 13.08 -4.38 -1.25
N THR A 249 13.37 -5.25 -2.22
CA THR A 249 12.40 -5.73 -3.21
C THR A 249 12.39 -7.25 -3.19
N ALA A 250 11.22 -7.86 -3.34
CA ALA A 250 11.09 -9.30 -3.31
C ALA A 250 9.95 -9.79 -4.20
N VAL A 251 10.11 -11.02 -4.70
CA VAL A 251 9.08 -11.80 -5.40
C VAL A 251 8.94 -13.16 -4.72
N ALA A 252 7.75 -13.73 -4.74
CA ALA A 252 7.46 -15.02 -4.14
C ALA A 252 6.20 -15.64 -4.76
N ASP A 253 5.97 -16.93 -4.52
CA ASP A 253 4.74 -17.60 -4.98
C ASP A 253 3.55 -17.25 -4.10
N THR A 254 3.79 -16.94 -2.83
CA THR A 254 2.74 -16.66 -1.84
C THR A 254 2.98 -15.38 -1.05
N ALA A 255 1.90 -14.76 -0.55
CA ALA A 255 1.97 -13.61 0.34
C ALA A 255 2.78 -13.90 1.61
N THR A 256 2.71 -15.12 2.15
CA THR A 256 3.43 -15.51 3.36
C THR A 256 4.94 -15.53 3.15
N GLN A 257 5.39 -16.10 2.03
CA GLN A 257 6.82 -16.11 1.67
C GLN A 257 7.32 -14.68 1.40
N LEU A 258 6.57 -13.88 0.66
CA LEU A 258 6.89 -12.48 0.42
C LEU A 258 7.05 -11.71 1.74
N ARG A 259 6.06 -11.83 2.63
CA ARG A 259 6.07 -11.19 3.94
C ARG A 259 7.29 -11.60 4.77
N TYR A 260 7.66 -12.88 4.74
CA TYR A 260 8.84 -13.38 5.45
C TYR A 260 10.13 -12.68 4.97
N LEU A 261 10.31 -12.51 3.64
CA LEU A 261 11.48 -11.82 3.08
C LEU A 261 11.51 -10.33 3.48
N LEU A 262 10.37 -9.64 3.42
CA LEU A 262 10.30 -8.22 3.78
C LEU A 262 10.48 -8.01 5.29
N ASP A 263 10.01 -8.93 6.13
CA ASP A 263 10.24 -8.90 7.58
C ASP A 263 11.70 -9.23 7.92
N GLU A 264 12.36 -10.11 7.14
CA GLU A 264 13.82 -10.34 7.24
C GLU A 264 14.60 -9.08 6.90
N ALA A 265 14.25 -8.40 5.80
CA ALA A 265 14.83 -7.13 5.42
C ALA A 265 14.68 -6.08 6.54
N LEU A 266 13.48 -5.95 7.13
CA LEU A 266 13.25 -5.02 8.23
C LEU A 266 14.13 -5.34 9.45
N ARG A 267 14.26 -6.60 9.81
CA ARG A 267 15.15 -7.01 10.92
C ARG A 267 16.60 -6.61 10.66
N ARG A 268 17.10 -6.84 9.44
CA ARG A 268 18.48 -6.48 9.04
C ARG A 268 18.72 -4.96 9.05
N THR A 269 17.68 -4.14 8.81
CA THR A 269 17.80 -2.67 8.89
C THR A 269 17.82 -2.13 10.33
N LEU A 270 17.30 -2.91 11.29
CA LEU A 270 17.22 -2.52 12.70
C LEU A 270 18.42 -3.03 13.51
N THR A 271 19.20 -3.94 12.95
CA THR A 271 20.44 -4.46 13.58
C THR A 271 21.60 -3.61 13.08
N PRO A 272 22.37 -2.95 13.97
CA PRO A 272 23.52 -2.15 13.60
C PRO A 272 24.67 -2.96 13.01
#